data_6f1cb7cc31fdf77b4f61330b4e31c6b3
#
_entry.id   6f1cb7cc31fdf77b4f61330b4e31c6b3
#
_cell.length_a   1.000
_cell.length_b   1.000
_cell.length_c   1.000
_cell.angle_alpha   90.00
_cell.angle_beta   90.00
_cell.angle_gamma   90.00
#
_symmetry.space_group_name_H-M   'P 1'
#
loop_
_entity.id
_entity.type
_entity.pdbx_description
1 polymer ?
#
loop_
_entity_poly.entity_id
_entity_poly.type
_entity_poly.pdbx_seq_one_letter_code
_entity_poly.pdbx_strand_id
1 'polypeptide(L)'
;MRKLILPAAVSVCLAVSCSKTEIFPAASSKGVTVAFAMDEKQSTKSHIQADGLSSEWENGDRLSVWAMNSAGEYILDACPFVVYGVSADKAIFTATLAEAMPTGRYSYFACSPEPKSLSGTTATFEIPSVQDGKVSSGADILVAEPTLADALLPVENLSDYTRLGLKMNHLLHHFRFFLAESDNPFGNEKIERMVLEFSEPVTGTITTDITSPISSTSFSGISSSIELKLKEPLAASATDFSYACVSLRPGAFSSDAQLVIKTYTASKYGISDPISLAGRSFKAGHSTPVRITASTVADLGIVRFSLPFNNIGEDINSVTLKAPSGCTWGNGSDSYVYAPGRKFTAGESFEIVFTEITDYRALSGKTVSVIFDTDHVTYTKDIVMPLMTSGSLAEISAGLPYLLEEDFSTVETFSSHDNYTGGLNSGDRDSKSFLNGWSGGRVGASAGLCVRIACRRETTADYAARMDSAPIIELKKPADLELVFDYGTNNEYNYSAGDQGQTVQVGYVTTSAALSSGNKEGNFDSANSFQTNEKTGSWTSTPNNSVITLTNVPTGVVRISWRTTPFHREGFSNTTCWLYIDNVKVRIKSN
;
A
#
# COMPACT_ATOMS: atom_id res chain seq x y z
N MET A 1 60.12 -28.93 -17.63
CA MET A 1 59.43 -28.59 -18.88
C MET A 1 58.04 -29.22 -18.84
N ARG A 2 57.02 -28.45 -18.44
CA ARG A 2 55.60 -28.82 -18.58
C ARG A 2 54.93 -27.74 -19.38
N LYS A 3 54.44 -28.09 -20.55
CA LYS A 3 53.73 -27.22 -21.46
C LYS A 3 52.30 -26.99 -20.91
N LEU A 4 51.95 -25.73 -20.66
CA LEU A 4 50.57 -25.30 -20.44
C LEU A 4 49.91 -25.14 -21.81
N ILE A 5 48.79 -25.85 -22.00
CA ILE A 5 47.89 -25.68 -23.15
C ILE A 5 46.75 -24.80 -22.66
N LEU A 6 46.61 -23.58 -23.22
CA LEU A 6 45.44 -22.73 -23.10
C LEU A 6 44.37 -23.20 -24.08
N PRO A 7 43.10 -23.32 -23.67
CA PRO A 7 42.02 -23.47 -24.63
C PRO A 7 41.59 -22.11 -25.14
N ALA A 8 41.58 -21.95 -26.46
CA ALA A 8 41.03 -20.81 -27.16
C ALA A 8 39.49 -20.79 -27.00
N ALA A 9 38.98 -19.74 -26.42
CA ALA A 9 37.54 -19.48 -26.38
C ALA A 9 37.11 -18.98 -27.77
N VAL A 10 36.35 -19.79 -28.48
CA VAL A 10 35.66 -19.41 -29.72
C VAL A 10 34.43 -18.62 -29.34
N SER A 11 34.47 -17.28 -29.58
CA SER A 11 33.34 -16.40 -29.46
C SER A 11 32.43 -16.59 -30.67
N VAL A 12 31.34 -17.35 -30.50
CA VAL A 12 30.28 -17.44 -31.51
C VAL A 12 29.36 -16.22 -31.33
N CYS A 13 29.55 -15.22 -32.20
CA CYS A 13 28.56 -14.19 -32.41
C CYS A 13 27.31 -14.80 -33.06
N LEU A 14 26.33 -15.13 -32.26
CA LEU A 14 24.97 -15.36 -32.74
C LEU A 14 24.37 -14.00 -33.15
N ALA A 15 24.39 -13.72 -34.45
CA ALA A 15 23.55 -12.70 -35.04
C ALA A 15 22.09 -13.15 -34.87
N VAL A 16 21.44 -12.67 -33.83
CA VAL A 16 19.97 -12.78 -33.71
C VAL A 16 19.38 -11.85 -34.75
N SER A 17 19.05 -12.41 -35.91
CA SER A 17 18.13 -11.82 -36.84
C SER A 17 16.78 -11.68 -36.14
N CYS A 18 16.40 -10.44 -35.80
CA CYS A 18 15.03 -10.14 -35.39
C CYS A 18 14.11 -10.34 -36.60
N SER A 19 13.72 -11.57 -36.88
CA SER A 19 12.46 -11.82 -37.55
C SER A 19 11.36 -11.45 -36.56
N LYS A 20 10.55 -10.43 -36.89
CA LYS A 20 9.28 -10.17 -36.22
C LYS A 20 8.42 -11.42 -36.36
N THR A 21 8.55 -12.35 -35.43
CA THR A 21 7.57 -13.41 -35.28
C THR A 21 6.37 -12.76 -34.60
N GLU A 22 5.31 -12.57 -35.35
CA GLU A 22 3.99 -12.19 -34.79
C GLU A 22 3.64 -13.27 -33.75
N ILE A 23 3.80 -12.94 -32.46
CA ILE A 23 3.35 -13.81 -31.39
C ILE A 23 1.84 -13.59 -31.27
N PHE A 24 1.07 -14.31 -32.07
CA PHE A 24 -0.32 -14.56 -31.74
C PHE A 24 -0.32 -15.34 -30.41
N PRO A 25 -1.09 -14.93 -29.39
CA PRO A 25 -1.30 -15.79 -28.24
C PRO A 25 -1.83 -17.13 -28.79
N ALA A 26 -1.16 -18.20 -28.44
CA ALA A 26 -1.53 -19.55 -28.89
C ALA A 26 -3.03 -19.75 -28.65
N ALA A 27 -3.75 -20.06 -29.71
CA ALA A 27 -5.17 -20.34 -29.70
C ALA A 27 -5.45 -21.59 -28.85
N SER A 28 -5.67 -21.38 -27.56
CA SER A 28 -6.24 -22.38 -26.66
C SER A 28 -7.61 -21.90 -26.22
N SER A 29 -8.61 -22.38 -26.90
CA SER A 29 -10.06 -22.27 -26.75
C SER A 29 -10.69 -21.54 -27.93
N LYS A 30 -11.87 -21.98 -28.33
CA LYS A 30 -12.67 -21.57 -29.49
C LYS A 30 -13.19 -20.12 -29.34
N GLY A 31 -12.31 -19.13 -29.26
CA GLY A 31 -12.70 -17.72 -29.17
C GLY A 31 -12.84 -17.09 -30.55
N VAL A 32 -13.64 -16.04 -30.62
CA VAL A 32 -13.93 -15.26 -31.84
C VAL A 32 -13.17 -13.95 -31.75
N THR A 33 -12.29 -13.67 -32.72
CA THR A 33 -11.61 -12.37 -32.80
C THR A 33 -12.55 -11.32 -33.39
N VAL A 34 -12.67 -10.19 -32.69
CA VAL A 34 -13.36 -8.99 -33.17
C VAL A 34 -12.40 -7.83 -33.23
N ALA A 35 -12.62 -6.91 -34.16
CA ALA A 35 -11.81 -5.72 -34.30
C ALA A 35 -12.66 -4.50 -34.62
N PHE A 36 -12.27 -3.34 -34.08
CA PHE A 36 -12.84 -2.07 -34.52
C PHE A 36 -11.74 -1.03 -34.72
N ALA A 37 -12.01 -0.05 -35.57
CA ALA A 37 -11.15 1.09 -35.75
C ALA A 37 -11.82 2.36 -35.23
N MET A 38 -11.00 3.22 -34.62
CA MET A 38 -11.33 4.59 -34.24
C MET A 38 -10.57 5.55 -35.15
N ASP A 39 -11.25 6.61 -35.61
CA ASP A 39 -10.61 7.65 -36.40
C ASP A 39 -9.70 8.52 -35.51
N GLU A 40 -8.41 8.57 -35.81
CA GLU A 40 -7.43 9.32 -35.04
C GLU A 40 -7.68 10.83 -34.99
N LYS A 41 -8.33 11.39 -36.00
CA LYS A 41 -8.67 12.81 -36.05
C LYS A 41 -9.84 13.21 -35.16
N GLN A 42 -10.62 12.24 -34.65
CA GLN A 42 -11.80 12.48 -33.82
C GLN A 42 -11.68 11.92 -32.41
N SER A 43 -10.67 11.10 -32.16
CA SER A 43 -10.43 10.51 -30.84
C SER A 43 -9.28 11.19 -30.13
N THR A 44 -9.49 11.55 -28.89
CA THR A 44 -8.41 11.86 -27.94
C THR A 44 -7.58 10.61 -27.68
N LYS A 45 -6.27 10.75 -27.60
CA LYS A 45 -5.29 9.67 -27.62
C LYS A 45 -4.61 9.53 -26.25
N SER A 46 -4.02 8.36 -25.97
CA SER A 46 -3.53 8.00 -24.63
C SER A 46 -2.14 8.59 -24.27
N HIS A 47 -1.35 8.98 -25.29
CA HIS A 47 0.00 9.48 -25.08
C HIS A 47 0.16 10.91 -25.58
N ILE A 48 0.62 11.82 -24.72
CA ILE A 48 1.00 13.18 -25.14
C ILE A 48 2.43 13.14 -25.68
N GLN A 49 2.59 13.57 -26.91
CA GLN A 49 3.88 13.62 -27.60
C GLN A 49 4.83 14.66 -26.99
N ALA A 50 6.10 14.63 -27.40
CA ALA A 50 7.15 15.52 -26.89
C ALA A 50 6.84 17.03 -27.07
N ASP A 51 5.97 17.40 -28.00
CA ASP A 51 5.46 18.76 -28.16
C ASP A 51 4.48 19.18 -27.07
N GLY A 52 3.99 18.19 -26.26
CA GLY A 52 3.04 18.40 -25.19
C GLY A 52 1.66 18.87 -25.67
N LEU A 53 1.34 18.78 -26.94
CA LEU A 53 0.10 19.27 -27.55
C LEU A 53 -0.64 18.18 -28.31
N SER A 54 0.09 17.31 -29.00
CA SER A 54 -0.49 16.16 -29.71
C SER A 54 -0.51 14.92 -28.83
N SER A 55 -1.52 14.09 -29.04
CA SER A 55 -1.63 12.80 -28.37
C SER A 55 -1.84 11.69 -29.39
N GLU A 56 -1.32 10.49 -29.12
CA GLU A 56 -1.37 9.34 -30.02
C GLU A 56 -1.67 8.05 -29.27
N TRP A 57 -2.28 7.08 -29.94
CA TRP A 57 -2.36 5.70 -29.47
C TRP A 57 -1.04 4.99 -29.78
N GLU A 58 -0.61 4.13 -28.89
CA GLU A 58 0.56 3.28 -29.10
C GLU A 58 0.15 1.80 -29.10
N ASN A 59 0.93 0.96 -29.82
CA ASN A 59 0.70 -0.47 -29.82
C ASN A 59 0.79 -1.02 -28.40
N GLY A 60 -0.23 -1.76 -27.99
CA GLY A 60 -0.33 -2.30 -26.65
C GLY A 60 -1.21 -1.49 -25.69
N ASP A 61 -1.62 -0.29 -26.05
CA ASP A 61 -2.63 0.45 -25.29
C ASP A 61 -3.92 -0.33 -25.19
N ARG A 62 -4.67 -0.12 -24.11
CA ARG A 62 -5.86 -0.88 -23.79
C ARG A 62 -7.07 0.01 -23.59
N LEU A 63 -8.20 -0.49 -24.06
CA LEU A 63 -9.54 0.02 -23.73
C LEU A 63 -10.34 -1.07 -23.04
N SER A 64 -10.99 -0.74 -21.94
CA SER A 64 -12.09 -1.54 -21.41
C SER A 64 -13.37 -1.11 -22.11
N VAL A 65 -14.05 -2.05 -22.78
CA VAL A 65 -15.24 -1.78 -23.61
C VAL A 65 -16.45 -2.51 -23.05
N TRP A 66 -17.54 -1.79 -22.95
CA TRP A 66 -18.87 -2.32 -22.63
C TRP A 66 -19.77 -2.17 -23.84
N ALA A 67 -20.66 -3.15 -24.06
CA ALA A 67 -21.73 -3.08 -25.04
C ALA A 67 -23.04 -3.48 -24.36
N MET A 68 -24.00 -2.57 -24.35
CA MET A 68 -25.31 -2.77 -23.70
C MET A 68 -26.42 -2.83 -24.75
N ASN A 69 -27.31 -3.81 -24.64
CA ASN A 69 -28.46 -3.93 -25.52
C ASN A 69 -29.59 -2.96 -25.11
N SER A 70 -30.68 -2.93 -25.90
CA SER A 70 -31.86 -2.07 -25.64
C SER A 70 -32.63 -2.44 -24.36
N ALA A 71 -32.41 -3.63 -23.80
CA ALA A 71 -33.01 -4.07 -22.54
C ALA A 71 -32.16 -3.64 -21.32
N GLY A 72 -30.99 -3.01 -21.52
CA GLY A 72 -30.07 -2.60 -20.46
C GLY A 72 -29.14 -3.72 -19.99
N GLU A 73 -29.01 -4.80 -20.74
CA GLU A 73 -28.11 -5.92 -20.40
C GLU A 73 -26.75 -5.73 -21.08
N TYR A 74 -25.69 -5.98 -20.36
CA TYR A 74 -24.33 -5.99 -20.89
C TYR A 74 -24.08 -7.26 -21.69
N ILE A 75 -23.74 -7.12 -22.97
CA ILE A 75 -23.28 -8.20 -23.85
C ILE A 75 -21.74 -8.25 -23.86
N LEU A 76 -21.09 -7.10 -23.76
CA LEU A 76 -19.70 -7.00 -23.39
C LEU A 76 -19.63 -6.30 -22.04
N ASP A 77 -18.86 -6.87 -21.10
CA ASP A 77 -18.67 -6.34 -19.76
C ASP A 77 -17.18 -6.19 -19.49
N ALA A 78 -16.70 -4.95 -19.47
CA ALA A 78 -15.29 -4.58 -19.31
C ALA A 78 -14.34 -5.38 -20.23
N CYS A 79 -14.76 -5.66 -21.45
CA CYS A 79 -13.96 -6.47 -22.36
C CYS A 79 -12.67 -5.72 -22.74
N PRO A 80 -11.47 -6.31 -22.50
CA PRO A 80 -10.21 -5.66 -22.82
C PRO A 80 -9.93 -5.73 -24.32
N PHE A 81 -9.90 -4.57 -24.96
CA PHE A 81 -9.41 -4.38 -26.32
C PHE A 81 -8.01 -3.80 -26.29
N VAL A 82 -7.13 -4.32 -27.14
CA VAL A 82 -5.72 -3.90 -27.22
C VAL A 82 -5.49 -3.25 -28.58
N VAL A 83 -4.72 -2.15 -28.60
CA VAL A 83 -4.27 -1.54 -29.85
C VAL A 83 -3.34 -2.50 -30.57
N TYR A 84 -3.75 -2.96 -31.74
CA TYR A 84 -2.99 -3.86 -32.62
C TYR A 84 -2.15 -3.08 -33.63
N GLY A 85 -2.65 -1.96 -34.14
CA GLY A 85 -1.96 -1.13 -35.11
C GLY A 85 -2.46 0.29 -35.12
N VAL A 86 -1.52 1.20 -35.36
CA VAL A 86 -1.76 2.63 -35.47
C VAL A 86 -1.28 3.11 -36.82
N SER A 87 -2.09 3.91 -37.48
CA SER A 87 -1.73 4.63 -38.71
C SER A 87 -2.09 6.12 -38.57
N ALA A 88 -1.65 6.98 -39.49
CA ALA A 88 -1.88 8.41 -39.40
C ALA A 88 -3.35 8.87 -39.30
N ASP A 89 -4.30 7.99 -39.57
CA ASP A 89 -5.73 8.31 -39.62
C ASP A 89 -6.61 7.40 -38.70
N LYS A 90 -6.04 6.34 -38.13
CA LYS A 90 -6.81 5.39 -37.31
C LYS A 90 -5.96 4.54 -36.37
N ALA A 91 -6.57 4.12 -35.27
CA ALA A 91 -6.08 3.05 -34.40
C ALA A 91 -7.03 1.85 -34.47
N ILE A 92 -6.48 0.64 -34.60
CA ILE A 92 -7.23 -0.62 -34.65
C ILE A 92 -7.12 -1.31 -33.32
N PHE A 93 -8.25 -1.62 -32.71
CA PHE A 93 -8.38 -2.31 -31.42
C PHE A 93 -8.92 -3.70 -31.66
N THR A 94 -8.34 -4.69 -30.98
CA THR A 94 -8.73 -6.10 -31.11
C THR A 94 -9.00 -6.73 -29.75
N ALA A 95 -9.97 -7.65 -29.73
CA ALA A 95 -10.24 -8.53 -28.59
C ALA A 95 -10.63 -9.93 -29.07
N THR A 96 -10.47 -10.92 -28.18
CA THR A 96 -10.98 -12.28 -28.38
C THR A 96 -12.16 -12.50 -27.44
N LEU A 97 -13.34 -12.71 -28.01
CA LEU A 97 -14.57 -13.01 -27.27
C LEU A 97 -14.76 -14.52 -27.17
N ALA A 98 -15.42 -14.99 -26.11
CA ALA A 98 -15.77 -16.41 -25.96
C ALA A 98 -16.68 -16.89 -27.10
N GLU A 99 -17.60 -16.03 -27.54
CA GLU A 99 -18.56 -16.27 -28.66
C GLU A 99 -18.83 -14.95 -29.39
N ALA A 100 -19.38 -15.06 -30.61
CA ALA A 100 -19.76 -13.90 -31.41
C ALA A 100 -20.89 -13.11 -30.75
N MET A 101 -20.86 -11.78 -30.88
CA MET A 101 -21.97 -10.95 -30.43
C MET A 101 -23.23 -11.28 -31.20
N PRO A 102 -24.39 -11.36 -30.53
CA PRO A 102 -25.68 -11.48 -31.22
C PRO A 102 -25.91 -10.31 -32.17
N THR A 103 -26.57 -10.56 -33.30
CA THR A 103 -26.93 -9.50 -34.24
C THR A 103 -27.85 -8.48 -33.57
N GLY A 104 -27.55 -7.20 -33.67
CA GLY A 104 -28.31 -6.13 -33.03
C GLY A 104 -27.56 -4.83 -32.97
N ARG A 105 -28.20 -3.81 -32.39
CA ARG A 105 -27.59 -2.51 -32.10
C ARG A 105 -27.32 -2.39 -30.59
N TYR A 106 -26.19 -1.85 -30.24
CA TYR A 106 -25.70 -1.75 -28.89
C TYR A 106 -25.19 -0.34 -28.61
N SER A 107 -25.40 0.09 -27.36
CA SER A 107 -24.71 1.27 -26.82
C SER A 107 -23.33 0.85 -26.33
N TYR A 108 -22.29 1.39 -26.96
CA TYR A 108 -20.90 1.13 -26.59
C TYR A 108 -20.39 2.21 -25.66
N PHE A 109 -19.68 1.78 -24.65
CA PHE A 109 -18.96 2.59 -23.68
C PHE A 109 -17.51 2.11 -23.63
N ALA A 110 -16.56 3.00 -23.41
CA ALA A 110 -15.16 2.61 -23.30
C ALA A 110 -14.39 3.54 -22.36
N CYS A 111 -13.38 3.01 -21.70
CA CYS A 111 -12.46 3.82 -20.92
C CYS A 111 -11.03 3.26 -20.96
N SER A 112 -10.07 4.11 -20.68
CA SER A 112 -8.65 3.81 -20.49
C SER A 112 -8.10 4.74 -19.39
N PRO A 113 -7.39 4.23 -18.38
CA PRO A 113 -7.17 2.81 -18.07
C PRO A 113 -8.48 2.11 -17.63
N GLU A 114 -8.37 0.82 -17.35
CA GLU A 114 -9.44 0.09 -16.69
C GLU A 114 -9.78 0.73 -15.33
N PRO A 115 -11.07 0.95 -14.99
CA PRO A 115 -11.44 1.55 -13.72
C PRO A 115 -11.07 0.63 -12.54
N LYS A 116 -10.68 1.22 -11.42
CA LYS A 116 -10.43 0.45 -10.17
C LYS A 116 -11.66 -0.28 -9.66
N SER A 117 -12.83 0.30 -9.90
CA SER A 117 -14.12 -0.32 -9.61
C SER A 117 -15.19 0.22 -10.53
N LEU A 118 -16.18 -0.63 -10.83
CA LEU A 118 -17.40 -0.28 -11.53
C LEU A 118 -18.59 -0.75 -10.69
N SER A 119 -19.49 0.16 -10.36
CA SER A 119 -20.75 -0.14 -9.65
C SER A 119 -21.91 0.37 -10.48
N GLY A 120 -22.65 -0.55 -11.11
CA GLY A 120 -23.61 -0.19 -12.15
C GLY A 120 -22.91 0.49 -13.32
N THR A 121 -23.21 1.77 -13.56
CA THR A 121 -22.54 2.59 -14.59
C THR A 121 -21.50 3.54 -14.02
N THR A 122 -21.29 3.57 -12.71
CA THR A 122 -20.34 4.45 -12.05
C THR A 122 -18.95 3.82 -12.00
N ALA A 123 -18.03 4.37 -12.78
CA ALA A 123 -16.62 3.97 -12.82
C ALA A 123 -15.78 4.84 -11.87
N THR A 124 -14.84 4.21 -11.19
CA THR A 124 -13.91 4.88 -10.27
C THR A 124 -12.47 4.71 -10.77
N PHE A 125 -11.76 5.81 -10.88
CA PHE A 125 -10.35 5.87 -11.30
C PHE A 125 -9.50 6.55 -10.23
N GLU A 126 -8.21 6.33 -10.28
CA GLU A 126 -7.25 7.02 -9.42
C GLU A 126 -6.30 7.89 -10.23
N ILE A 127 -6.06 9.11 -9.74
CA ILE A 127 -4.99 9.97 -10.22
C ILE A 127 -3.75 9.66 -9.37
N PRO A 128 -2.68 9.07 -9.94
CA PRO A 128 -1.51 8.69 -9.17
C PRO A 128 -0.75 9.92 -8.66
N SER A 129 -0.27 9.86 -7.41
CA SER A 129 0.60 10.89 -6.82
C SER A 129 2.07 10.75 -7.23
N VAL A 130 2.45 9.61 -7.83
CA VAL A 130 3.77 9.40 -8.43
C VAL A 130 3.59 9.16 -9.92
N GLN A 131 4.25 9.99 -10.75
CA GLN A 131 4.17 9.94 -12.21
C GLN A 131 5.57 9.98 -12.81
N ASP A 132 5.72 9.61 -14.09
CA ASP A 132 7.03 9.49 -14.77
C ASP A 132 7.40 10.70 -15.65
N GLY A 133 6.60 11.73 -15.64
CA GLY A 133 6.79 12.92 -16.48
C GLY A 133 6.27 12.77 -17.90
N LYS A 134 5.67 11.65 -18.23
CA LYS A 134 4.94 11.40 -19.48
C LYS A 134 3.48 11.16 -19.20
N VAL A 135 2.60 11.66 -20.05
CA VAL A 135 1.20 11.27 -19.99
C VAL A 135 1.09 9.95 -20.75
N SER A 136 1.12 8.87 -19.98
CA SER A 136 0.96 7.50 -20.48
C SER A 136 -0.46 7.00 -20.19
N SER A 137 -0.82 5.87 -20.77
CA SER A 137 -2.13 5.22 -20.59
C SER A 137 -2.54 4.93 -19.13
N GLY A 138 -1.60 5.01 -18.20
CA GLY A 138 -1.89 4.84 -16.75
C GLY A 138 -2.07 6.15 -15.98
N ALA A 139 -1.63 7.29 -16.53
CA ALA A 139 -1.68 8.59 -15.87
C ALA A 139 -2.76 9.52 -16.46
N ASP A 140 -3.37 9.15 -17.56
CA ASP A 140 -4.48 9.87 -18.19
C ASP A 140 -5.76 9.02 -18.15
N ILE A 141 -6.87 9.64 -17.84
CA ILE A 141 -8.17 8.97 -17.76
C ILE A 141 -9.01 9.40 -18.94
N LEU A 142 -9.28 8.46 -19.83
CA LEU A 142 -10.10 8.62 -21.01
C LEU A 142 -11.42 7.89 -20.84
N VAL A 143 -12.54 8.53 -21.18
CA VAL A 143 -13.87 7.90 -21.19
C VAL A 143 -14.59 8.28 -22.47
N ALA A 144 -15.16 7.28 -23.16
CA ALA A 144 -15.90 7.49 -24.39
C ALA A 144 -17.29 8.08 -24.13
N GLU A 145 -17.74 8.98 -25.02
CA GLU A 145 -19.16 9.30 -25.13
C GLU A 145 -19.90 8.03 -25.62
N PRO A 146 -21.10 7.72 -25.05
CA PRO A 146 -21.88 6.57 -25.49
C PRO A 146 -22.14 6.61 -26.99
N THR A 147 -21.84 5.53 -27.68
CA THR A 147 -21.98 5.43 -29.13
C THR A 147 -22.90 4.26 -29.49
N LEU A 148 -23.93 4.52 -30.26
CA LEU A 148 -24.88 3.49 -30.75
C LEU A 148 -24.38 2.94 -32.10
N ALA A 149 -24.01 1.66 -32.11
CA ALA A 149 -23.54 0.95 -33.31
C ALA A 149 -24.07 -0.49 -33.39
N ASP A 150 -23.87 -1.12 -34.55
CA ASP A 150 -24.17 -2.53 -34.73
C ASP A 150 -23.18 -3.44 -34.00
N ALA A 151 -23.51 -4.73 -33.86
CA ALA A 151 -22.67 -5.74 -33.27
C ALA A 151 -21.26 -5.77 -33.93
N LEU A 152 -20.20 -5.94 -33.13
CA LEU A 152 -18.88 -6.21 -33.68
C LEU A 152 -18.86 -7.59 -34.32
N LEU A 153 -18.54 -7.63 -35.60
CA LEU A 153 -18.50 -8.87 -36.36
C LEU A 153 -17.19 -9.62 -36.17
N PRO A 154 -17.22 -10.96 -36.20
CA PRO A 154 -16.00 -11.76 -36.26
C PRO A 154 -15.15 -11.38 -37.45
N VAL A 155 -13.85 -11.26 -37.25
CA VAL A 155 -12.89 -10.94 -38.32
C VAL A 155 -11.87 -12.08 -38.48
N GLU A 156 -11.64 -12.47 -39.74
CA GLU A 156 -10.56 -13.39 -40.09
C GLU A 156 -9.27 -12.63 -40.38
N ASN A 157 -9.39 -11.39 -40.89
CA ASN A 157 -8.30 -10.46 -41.14
C ASN A 157 -8.58 -9.14 -40.45
N LEU A 158 -7.56 -8.54 -39.87
CA LEU A 158 -7.68 -7.26 -39.18
C LEU A 158 -7.99 -6.07 -40.10
N SER A 159 -7.95 -6.27 -41.42
CA SER A 159 -8.45 -5.30 -42.42
C SER A 159 -9.98 -5.20 -42.43
N ASP A 160 -10.69 -6.21 -41.91
CA ASP A 160 -12.12 -6.33 -41.93
C ASP A 160 -12.81 -5.77 -40.67
N TYR A 161 -12.18 -4.84 -40.02
CA TYR A 161 -12.63 -4.20 -38.79
C TYR A 161 -13.96 -3.44 -38.96
N THR A 162 -14.72 -3.40 -37.89
CA THR A 162 -15.90 -2.53 -37.76
C THR A 162 -15.46 -1.09 -37.45
N ARG A 163 -16.08 -0.09 -38.06
CA ARG A 163 -15.87 1.31 -37.65
C ARG A 163 -16.78 1.62 -36.46
N LEU A 164 -16.15 1.92 -35.32
CA LEU A 164 -16.83 2.33 -34.11
C LEU A 164 -16.42 3.77 -33.77
N GLY A 165 -17.35 4.71 -33.95
CA GLY A 165 -17.09 6.14 -33.78
C GLY A 165 -17.05 6.56 -32.30
N LEU A 166 -16.26 5.87 -31.47
CA LEU A 166 -16.06 6.25 -30.08
C LEU A 166 -15.31 7.59 -30.02
N LYS A 167 -15.90 8.55 -29.33
CA LYS A 167 -15.27 9.83 -29.03
C LYS A 167 -14.78 9.80 -27.60
N MET A 168 -13.46 9.66 -27.42
CA MET A 168 -12.82 9.67 -26.10
C MET A 168 -12.69 11.10 -25.58
N ASN A 169 -12.91 11.26 -24.27
CA ASN A 169 -12.72 12.53 -23.58
C ASN A 169 -11.73 12.31 -22.43
N HIS A 170 -10.73 13.16 -22.32
CA HIS A 170 -9.87 13.22 -21.16
C HIS A 170 -10.64 13.76 -19.96
N LEU A 171 -10.54 13.12 -18.82
CA LEU A 171 -11.13 13.59 -17.57
C LEU A 171 -10.17 14.45 -16.76
N LEU A 172 -8.88 14.49 -17.10
CA LEU A 172 -7.84 15.19 -16.38
C LEU A 172 -7.39 16.45 -17.09
N HIS A 173 -6.72 17.32 -16.33
CA HIS A 173 -5.93 18.43 -16.86
C HIS A 173 -4.46 18.07 -16.82
N HIS A 174 -3.65 18.59 -17.76
CA HIS A 174 -2.21 18.33 -17.81
C HIS A 174 -1.41 19.61 -17.60
N PHE A 175 -0.44 19.60 -16.68
CA PHE A 175 0.62 20.60 -16.66
C PHE A 175 1.81 20.08 -17.46
N ARG A 176 2.41 20.98 -18.23
CA ARG A 176 3.61 20.73 -19.04
C ARG A 176 4.74 21.60 -18.55
N PHE A 177 5.65 21.02 -17.80
CA PHE A 177 6.78 21.72 -17.22
C PHE A 177 7.93 21.79 -18.22
N PHE A 178 8.54 22.97 -18.35
CA PHE A 178 9.72 23.18 -19.18
C PHE A 178 10.73 24.08 -18.48
N LEU A 179 12.01 23.92 -18.80
CA LEU A 179 13.11 24.73 -18.28
C LEU A 179 13.70 25.54 -19.41
N ALA A 180 13.56 26.87 -19.33
CA ALA A 180 14.23 27.77 -20.28
C ALA A 180 15.70 27.93 -19.90
N GLU A 181 16.59 27.97 -20.92
CA GLU A 181 18.04 28.14 -20.70
C GLU A 181 18.35 29.40 -19.90
N SER A 182 17.61 30.50 -20.17
CA SER A 182 17.75 31.78 -19.45
C SER A 182 17.44 31.70 -17.93
N ASP A 183 16.71 30.69 -17.51
CA ASP A 183 16.30 30.50 -16.09
C ASP A 183 16.98 29.29 -15.46
N ASN A 184 17.89 28.64 -16.17
CA ASN A 184 18.51 27.41 -15.70
C ASN A 184 19.63 27.70 -14.66
N PRO A 185 19.38 27.47 -13.38
CA PRO A 185 20.38 27.67 -12.34
C PRO A 185 21.27 26.44 -12.13
N PHE A 186 21.00 25.33 -12.85
CA PHE A 186 21.67 24.05 -12.66
C PHE A 186 22.90 23.86 -13.57
N GLY A 187 23.19 24.83 -14.45
CA GLY A 187 24.27 24.72 -15.45
C GLY A 187 23.93 23.67 -16.51
N ASN A 188 24.81 22.68 -16.68
CA ASN A 188 24.61 21.61 -17.65
C ASN A 188 23.84 20.39 -17.11
N GLU A 189 23.45 20.42 -15.85
CA GLU A 189 22.72 19.31 -15.25
C GLU A 189 21.25 19.32 -15.70
N LYS A 190 20.71 18.12 -15.89
CA LYS A 190 19.31 17.92 -16.24
C LYS A 190 18.49 17.66 -14.97
N ILE A 191 17.23 18.06 -14.98
CA ILE A 191 16.30 17.72 -13.91
C ILE A 191 15.90 16.25 -14.08
N GLU A 192 16.14 15.45 -13.06
CA GLU A 192 15.84 14.02 -13.03
C GLU A 192 14.53 13.72 -12.26
N ARG A 193 14.20 14.60 -11.31
CA ARG A 193 13.04 14.44 -10.46
C ARG A 193 12.45 15.81 -10.11
N MET A 194 11.13 15.84 -9.96
CA MET A 194 10.40 17.00 -9.46
C MET A 194 9.40 16.59 -8.37
N VAL A 195 9.16 17.48 -7.42
CA VAL A 195 8.05 17.36 -6.48
C VAL A 195 7.22 18.64 -6.58
N LEU A 196 5.94 18.46 -6.84
CA LEU A 196 4.97 19.52 -6.99
C LEU A 196 4.11 19.56 -5.73
N GLU A 197 4.22 20.62 -4.95
CA GLU A 197 3.44 20.81 -3.73
C GLU A 197 2.36 21.87 -3.95
N PHE A 198 1.11 21.44 -3.89
CA PHE A 198 -0.07 22.29 -3.99
C PHE A 198 -0.62 22.58 -2.60
N SER A 199 -1.27 23.72 -2.42
CA SER A 199 -1.96 24.04 -1.17
C SER A 199 -3.27 23.28 -0.97
N GLU A 200 -3.77 22.58 -1.99
CA GLU A 200 -5.00 21.79 -1.96
C GLU A 200 -4.84 20.47 -2.74
N PRO A 201 -5.65 19.44 -2.47
CA PRO A 201 -5.54 18.15 -3.13
C PRO A 201 -5.72 18.24 -4.64
N VAL A 202 -4.80 17.60 -5.38
CA VAL A 202 -4.78 17.57 -6.85
C VAL A 202 -4.78 16.16 -7.41
N THR A 203 -4.47 15.16 -6.58
CA THR A 203 -4.59 13.73 -6.90
C THR A 203 -5.56 13.04 -5.95
N GLY A 204 -6.07 11.90 -6.35
CA GLY A 204 -7.07 11.17 -5.60
C GLY A 204 -7.97 10.35 -6.51
N THR A 205 -9.23 10.26 -6.16
CA THR A 205 -10.21 9.43 -6.86
C THR A 205 -11.10 10.30 -7.76
N ILE A 206 -11.27 9.89 -9.01
CA ILE A 206 -12.31 10.40 -9.91
C ILE A 206 -13.37 9.33 -10.07
N THR A 207 -14.63 9.73 -9.92
CA THR A 207 -15.79 8.91 -10.24
C THR A 207 -16.59 9.57 -11.35
N THR A 208 -17.05 8.75 -12.29
CA THR A 208 -17.89 9.20 -13.41
C THR A 208 -18.88 8.12 -13.82
N ASP A 209 -20.04 8.53 -14.29
CA ASP A 209 -20.98 7.62 -14.96
C ASP A 209 -20.55 7.43 -16.43
N ILE A 210 -20.19 6.21 -16.82
CA ILE A 210 -19.73 5.90 -18.18
C ILE A 210 -20.80 6.14 -19.26
N THR A 211 -22.08 6.27 -18.86
CA THR A 211 -23.18 6.62 -19.78
C THR A 211 -23.35 8.14 -19.95
N SER A 212 -22.71 8.95 -19.12
CA SER A 212 -22.76 10.41 -19.16
C SER A 212 -21.46 11.03 -18.61
N PRO A 213 -20.29 10.67 -19.16
CA PRO A 213 -19.01 10.90 -18.48
C PRO A 213 -18.68 12.38 -18.24
N ILE A 214 -19.03 13.28 -19.14
CA ILE A 214 -18.66 14.70 -19.02
C ILE A 214 -19.43 15.41 -17.92
N SER A 215 -20.72 15.09 -17.77
CA SER A 215 -21.62 15.80 -16.83
C SER A 215 -21.63 15.20 -15.42
N SER A 216 -21.15 13.96 -15.25
CA SER A 216 -21.25 13.21 -13.99
C SER A 216 -19.93 13.08 -13.22
N THR A 217 -18.84 13.66 -13.75
CA THR A 217 -17.51 13.52 -13.14
C THR A 217 -17.41 14.28 -11.83
N SER A 218 -16.96 13.58 -10.79
CA SER A 218 -16.66 14.15 -9.47
C SER A 218 -15.26 13.75 -9.01
N PHE A 219 -14.67 14.54 -8.14
CA PHE A 219 -13.32 14.36 -7.61
C PHE A 219 -13.35 14.30 -6.07
N SER A 220 -12.64 13.32 -5.53
CA SER A 220 -12.34 13.21 -4.09
C SER A 220 -10.82 13.26 -3.90
N GLY A 221 -10.34 14.35 -3.32
CA GLY A 221 -8.91 14.61 -3.16
C GLY A 221 -8.28 13.78 -2.05
N ILE A 222 -7.08 13.25 -2.31
CA ILE A 222 -6.27 12.49 -1.34
C ILE A 222 -4.94 13.19 -1.08
N SER A 223 -4.22 13.62 -2.11
CA SER A 223 -2.91 14.24 -1.95
C SER A 223 -2.81 15.59 -2.64
N SER A 224 -2.14 16.53 -1.98
CA SER A 224 -1.72 17.83 -2.50
C SER A 224 -0.29 17.81 -3.06
N SER A 225 0.36 16.66 -3.12
CA SER A 225 1.71 16.51 -3.66
C SER A 225 1.73 15.51 -4.81
N ILE A 226 2.51 15.83 -5.86
CA ILE A 226 2.81 14.93 -6.96
C ILE A 226 4.32 14.82 -7.11
N GLU A 227 4.84 13.59 -7.09
CA GLU A 227 6.24 13.31 -7.41
C GLU A 227 6.37 12.88 -8.86
N LEU A 228 7.25 13.55 -9.62
CA LEU A 228 7.65 13.17 -10.97
C LEU A 228 9.02 12.50 -10.91
N LYS A 229 9.09 11.21 -11.21
CA LYS A 229 10.34 10.47 -11.47
C LYS A 229 10.53 10.43 -12.97
N LEU A 230 11.27 11.41 -13.50
CA LEU A 230 11.35 11.62 -14.94
C LEU A 230 12.03 10.44 -15.62
N LYS A 231 11.28 9.72 -16.48
CA LYS A 231 11.83 8.65 -17.32
C LYS A 231 12.90 9.18 -18.28
N GLU A 232 12.73 10.42 -18.71
CA GLU A 232 13.70 11.17 -19.50
C GLU A 232 14.03 12.47 -18.78
N PRO A 233 15.29 12.66 -18.31
CA PRO A 233 15.69 13.88 -17.62
C PRO A 233 15.46 15.13 -18.45
N LEU A 234 14.84 16.13 -17.85
CA LEU A 234 14.47 17.39 -18.50
C LEU A 234 15.68 18.31 -18.63
N ALA A 235 16.04 18.63 -19.86
CA ALA A 235 17.11 19.57 -20.16
C ALA A 235 16.58 21.00 -20.32
N ALA A 236 17.41 21.98 -19.99
CA ALA A 236 17.14 23.36 -20.39
C ALA A 236 17.32 23.55 -21.89
N SER A 237 16.50 24.41 -22.49
CA SER A 237 16.59 24.75 -23.91
C SER A 237 16.29 26.23 -24.15
N ALA A 238 16.90 26.79 -25.20
CA ALA A 238 16.65 28.14 -25.61
C ALA A 238 15.37 28.27 -26.49
N THR A 239 15.07 27.26 -27.30
CA THR A 239 14.00 27.29 -28.31
C THR A 239 13.13 26.06 -28.35
N ASP A 240 13.72 24.86 -28.40
CA ASP A 240 13.00 23.61 -28.57
C ASP A 240 12.79 22.97 -27.19
N PHE A 241 11.70 23.35 -26.52
CA PHE A 241 11.42 22.85 -25.18
C PHE A 241 10.96 21.40 -25.22
N SER A 242 11.65 20.56 -24.45
CA SER A 242 11.08 19.29 -23.98
C SER A 242 10.20 19.56 -22.76
N TYR A 243 9.20 18.70 -22.56
CA TYR A 243 8.23 18.87 -21.50
C TYR A 243 8.21 17.65 -20.58
N ALA A 244 8.18 17.91 -19.26
CA ALA A 244 7.74 16.95 -18.28
C ALA A 244 6.25 17.16 -18.00
N CYS A 245 5.43 16.16 -18.29
CA CYS A 245 3.99 16.28 -18.18
C CYS A 245 3.48 15.65 -16.89
N VAL A 246 2.42 16.21 -16.32
CA VAL A 246 1.73 15.67 -15.16
C VAL A 246 0.22 15.78 -15.33
N SER A 247 -0.49 14.74 -14.90
CA SER A 247 -1.94 14.70 -14.87
C SER A 247 -2.45 15.04 -13.46
N LEU A 248 -3.44 15.91 -13.39
CA LEU A 248 -4.05 16.34 -12.14
C LEU A 248 -5.56 16.58 -12.33
N ARG A 249 -6.26 16.74 -11.20
CA ARG A 249 -7.69 17.05 -11.26
C ARG A 249 -7.99 18.31 -12.09
N PRO A 250 -9.05 18.33 -12.87
CA PRO A 250 -9.58 19.57 -13.44
C PRO A 250 -10.35 20.37 -12.39
N GLY A 251 -10.78 21.58 -12.78
CA GLY A 251 -11.67 22.42 -12.00
C GLY A 251 -11.03 23.70 -11.48
N ALA A 252 -11.77 24.41 -10.66
CA ALA A 252 -11.32 25.66 -10.05
C ALA A 252 -10.43 25.40 -8.84
N PHE A 253 -9.48 26.30 -8.65
CA PHE A 253 -8.63 26.39 -7.47
C PHE A 253 -9.11 27.54 -6.57
N SER A 254 -8.91 27.41 -5.26
CA SER A 254 -9.28 28.44 -4.30
C SER A 254 -8.56 29.77 -4.51
N SER A 255 -9.02 30.83 -3.85
CA SER A 255 -8.46 32.18 -3.99
C SER A 255 -7.04 32.32 -3.41
N ASP A 256 -6.60 31.38 -2.61
CA ASP A 256 -5.29 31.32 -1.97
C ASP A 256 -4.43 30.13 -2.45
N ALA A 257 -4.90 29.43 -3.50
CA ALA A 257 -4.21 28.28 -4.04
C ALA A 257 -2.84 28.63 -4.60
N GLN A 258 -1.85 27.79 -4.29
CA GLN A 258 -0.45 27.94 -4.68
C GLN A 258 0.15 26.61 -5.10
N LEU A 259 1.21 26.69 -5.90
CA LEU A 259 2.08 25.59 -6.30
C LEU A 259 3.52 25.96 -5.98
N VAL A 260 4.25 25.08 -5.31
CA VAL A 260 5.70 25.13 -5.14
C VAL A 260 6.31 23.97 -5.94
N ILE A 261 7.33 24.27 -6.74
CA ILE A 261 8.05 23.29 -7.54
C ILE A 261 9.42 23.05 -6.91
N LYS A 262 9.68 21.80 -6.53
CA LYS A 262 10.99 21.34 -6.10
C LYS A 262 11.60 20.52 -7.22
N THR A 263 12.83 20.85 -7.61
CA THR A 263 13.54 20.21 -8.72
C THR A 263 14.84 19.60 -8.22
N TYR A 264 15.21 18.47 -8.80
CA TYR A 264 16.39 17.71 -8.41
C TYR A 264 17.15 17.30 -9.65
N THR A 265 18.42 17.63 -9.67
CA THR A 265 19.40 17.16 -10.64
C THR A 265 20.29 16.09 -10.01
N ALA A 266 21.35 15.66 -10.69
CA ALA A 266 22.32 14.71 -10.12
C ALA A 266 23.05 15.26 -8.86
N SER A 267 23.24 16.58 -8.78
CA SER A 267 24.02 17.18 -7.65
C SER A 267 23.39 18.40 -7.01
N LYS A 268 22.24 18.89 -7.52
CA LYS A 268 21.60 20.11 -7.03
C LYS A 268 20.13 19.95 -6.75
N TYR A 269 19.67 20.75 -5.82
CA TYR A 269 18.27 20.94 -5.48
C TYR A 269 17.85 22.37 -5.78
N GLY A 270 16.68 22.55 -6.35
CA GLY A 270 16.08 23.87 -6.59
C GLY A 270 14.65 23.93 -6.06
N ILE A 271 14.27 25.09 -5.54
CA ILE A 271 12.89 25.35 -5.11
C ILE A 271 12.40 26.66 -5.75
N SER A 272 11.17 26.65 -6.28
CA SER A 272 10.52 27.85 -6.80
C SER A 272 9.94 28.71 -5.68
N ASP A 273 9.74 30.00 -5.96
CA ASP A 273 8.78 30.78 -5.22
C ASP A 273 7.37 30.18 -5.39
N PRO A 274 6.44 30.42 -4.44
CA PRO A 274 5.07 30.00 -4.59
C PRO A 274 4.42 30.61 -5.84
N ILE A 275 3.93 29.77 -6.74
CA ILE A 275 3.23 30.17 -7.96
C ILE A 275 1.74 30.26 -7.62
N SER A 276 1.16 31.43 -7.77
CA SER A 276 -0.27 31.61 -7.52
C SER A 276 -1.14 30.89 -8.53
N LEU A 277 -2.04 30.05 -8.06
CA LEU A 277 -3.12 29.41 -8.81
C LEU A 277 -4.50 30.06 -8.49
N ALA A 278 -4.50 31.15 -7.73
CA ALA A 278 -5.68 31.84 -7.25
C ALA A 278 -6.71 32.12 -8.36
N GLY A 279 -7.92 31.61 -8.18
CA GLY A 279 -9.03 31.82 -9.09
C GLY A 279 -8.86 31.21 -10.48
N ARG A 280 -7.80 30.43 -10.74
CA ARG A 280 -7.63 29.72 -12.01
C ARG A 280 -8.53 28.50 -12.07
N SER A 281 -9.04 28.23 -13.26
CA SER A 281 -9.82 27.02 -13.54
C SER A 281 -9.18 26.27 -14.68
N PHE A 282 -8.84 25.01 -14.46
CA PHE A 282 -8.20 24.13 -15.40
C PHE A 282 -9.22 23.14 -15.96
N LYS A 283 -9.41 23.16 -17.28
CA LYS A 283 -10.39 22.31 -17.95
C LYS A 283 -9.83 20.92 -18.21
N ALA A 284 -10.69 19.92 -18.08
CA ALA A 284 -10.40 18.58 -18.53
C ALA A 284 -10.05 18.54 -20.03
N GLY A 285 -9.14 17.69 -20.43
CA GLY A 285 -8.68 17.58 -21.83
C GLY A 285 -7.82 18.75 -22.32
N HIS A 286 -7.36 19.60 -21.43
CA HIS A 286 -6.49 20.73 -21.79
C HIS A 286 -5.14 20.61 -21.09
N SER A 287 -4.14 21.27 -21.64
CA SER A 287 -2.82 21.36 -21.03
C SER A 287 -2.38 22.80 -20.82
N THR A 288 -1.63 23.03 -19.74
CA THR A 288 -1.08 24.36 -19.39
C THR A 288 0.44 24.28 -19.30
N PRO A 289 1.18 25.08 -20.06
CA PRO A 289 2.63 25.16 -19.92
C PRO A 289 2.99 25.87 -18.61
N VAL A 290 3.94 25.31 -17.87
CA VAL A 290 4.46 25.85 -16.62
C VAL A 290 5.97 25.97 -16.74
N ARG A 291 6.46 27.19 -16.65
CA ARG A 291 7.90 27.46 -16.67
C ARG A 291 8.50 27.14 -15.30
N ILE A 292 9.55 26.32 -15.31
CA ILE A 292 10.32 26.02 -14.10
C ILE A 292 11.23 27.20 -13.82
N THR A 293 11.11 27.73 -12.60
CA THR A 293 12.03 28.73 -12.05
C THR A 293 12.46 28.24 -10.67
N ALA A 294 13.71 28.41 -10.31
CA ALA A 294 14.20 28.13 -8.97
C ALA A 294 14.75 29.43 -8.36
N SER A 295 14.09 29.89 -7.29
CA SER A 295 14.52 31.08 -6.53
C SER A 295 15.64 30.76 -5.55
N THR A 296 15.71 29.51 -5.11
CA THR A 296 16.77 28.99 -4.25
C THR A 296 17.35 27.73 -4.86
N VAL A 297 18.68 27.66 -4.96
CA VAL A 297 19.41 26.47 -5.41
C VAL A 297 20.50 26.16 -4.40
N ALA A 298 20.62 24.89 -4.06
CA ALA A 298 21.63 24.38 -3.13
C ALA A 298 22.23 23.08 -3.67
N ASP A 299 23.40 22.71 -3.19
CA ASP A 299 23.94 21.38 -3.42
C ASP A 299 23.05 20.33 -2.74
N LEU A 300 22.89 19.20 -3.41
CA LEU A 300 21.94 18.19 -3.00
C LEU A 300 22.45 17.41 -1.77
N GLY A 301 21.72 17.51 -0.68
CA GLY A 301 21.79 16.61 0.46
C GLY A 301 20.36 16.34 0.91
N ILE A 302 19.79 15.18 0.55
CA ILE A 302 18.39 14.88 0.83
C ILE A 302 18.29 13.59 1.64
N VAL A 303 17.51 13.66 2.70
CA VAL A 303 17.02 12.48 3.40
C VAL A 303 15.52 12.33 3.10
N ARG A 304 15.15 11.24 2.45
CA ARG A 304 13.75 10.86 2.26
C ARG A 304 13.37 9.88 3.34
N PHE A 305 12.34 10.22 4.10
CA PHE A 305 11.67 9.30 5.00
C PHE A 305 10.45 8.71 4.30
N SER A 306 10.24 7.39 4.43
CA SER A 306 9.04 6.71 3.95
C SER A 306 8.38 5.88 5.04
N LEU A 307 7.05 5.84 5.04
CA LEU A 307 6.21 5.04 5.91
C LEU A 307 5.64 3.85 5.12
N PRO A 308 6.26 2.66 5.16
CA PRO A 308 5.81 1.51 4.36
C PRO A 308 4.49 0.91 4.85
N PHE A 309 4.21 0.96 6.16
CA PHE A 309 2.98 0.43 6.74
C PHE A 309 2.61 1.14 8.04
N ASN A 310 1.32 1.10 8.36
CA ASN A 310 0.75 1.55 9.63
C ASN A 310 -0.23 0.48 10.14
N ASN A 311 0.22 -0.30 11.12
CA ASN A 311 -0.53 -1.42 11.69
C ASN A 311 -1.17 -1.08 13.05
N ILE A 312 -0.95 0.15 13.56
CA ILE A 312 -1.44 0.55 14.90
C ILE A 312 -2.97 0.63 14.98
N GLY A 313 -3.65 0.83 13.84
CA GLY A 313 -5.11 0.94 13.76
C GLY A 313 -5.65 2.36 13.83
N GLU A 314 -4.80 3.37 13.97
CA GLU A 314 -5.18 4.80 13.94
C GLU A 314 -4.23 5.63 13.10
N ASP A 315 -4.63 6.86 12.79
CA ASP A 315 -3.88 7.76 11.96
C ASP A 315 -2.70 8.40 12.70
N ILE A 316 -1.63 8.71 11.97
CA ILE A 316 -0.44 9.37 12.49
C ILE A 316 -0.61 10.88 12.38
N ASN A 317 -0.45 11.60 13.49
CA ASN A 317 -0.56 13.05 13.55
C ASN A 317 0.75 13.73 13.13
N SER A 318 1.89 13.17 13.55
CA SER A 318 3.21 13.68 13.18
C SER A 318 4.28 12.59 13.22
N VAL A 319 5.34 12.82 12.45
CA VAL A 319 6.57 12.03 12.50
C VAL A 319 7.73 12.96 12.84
N THR A 320 8.44 12.66 13.91
CA THR A 320 9.64 13.42 14.32
C THR A 320 10.89 12.58 14.10
N LEU A 321 11.87 13.13 13.38
CA LEU A 321 13.20 12.54 13.26
C LEU A 321 14.14 13.25 14.22
N LYS A 322 14.65 12.52 15.20
CA LYS A 322 15.62 13.03 16.17
C LYS A 322 17.02 12.63 15.78
N ALA A 323 17.87 13.63 15.56
CA ALA A 323 19.27 13.43 15.21
C ALA A 323 20.06 12.81 16.37
N PRO A 324 21.16 12.10 16.08
CA PRO A 324 22.10 11.65 17.10
C PRO A 324 22.65 12.84 17.91
N SER A 325 23.07 12.55 19.13
CA SER A 325 23.69 13.59 20.00
C SER A 325 24.83 14.33 19.30
N GLY A 326 24.78 15.65 19.32
CA GLY A 326 25.75 16.53 18.67
C GLY A 326 25.60 16.69 17.18
N CYS A 327 24.48 16.20 16.59
CA CYS A 327 24.13 16.39 15.20
C CYS A 327 22.86 17.22 15.07
N THR A 328 22.70 17.90 13.93
CA THR A 328 21.50 18.66 13.58
C THR A 328 20.98 18.27 12.21
N TRP A 329 19.71 18.54 11.97
CA TRP A 329 19.08 18.46 10.65
C TRP A 329 19.37 19.74 9.86
N GLY A 330 19.06 19.75 8.58
CA GLY A 330 19.27 20.89 7.69
C GLY A 330 18.60 22.20 8.14
N ASN A 331 17.68 22.16 9.08
CA ASN A 331 17.07 23.32 9.72
C ASN A 331 17.84 23.83 10.95
N GLY A 332 19.02 23.26 11.26
CA GLY A 332 19.84 23.60 12.42
C GLY A 332 19.34 23.05 13.76
N SER A 333 18.24 22.28 13.77
CA SER A 333 17.68 21.64 14.96
C SER A 333 18.12 20.18 15.10
N ASP A 334 18.17 19.67 16.32
CA ASP A 334 18.34 18.24 16.59
C ASP A 334 17.06 17.42 16.28
N SER A 335 15.96 18.08 16.01
CA SER A 335 14.67 17.48 15.73
C SER A 335 14.04 18.09 14.48
N TYR A 336 13.61 17.22 13.57
CA TYR A 336 12.80 17.59 12.41
C TYR A 336 11.39 17.01 12.59
N VAL A 337 10.39 17.89 12.72
CA VAL A 337 9.00 17.49 12.89
C VAL A 337 8.25 17.67 11.59
N TYR A 338 7.73 16.55 11.04
CA TYR A 338 6.82 16.56 9.92
C TYR A 338 5.38 16.41 10.42
N ALA A 339 4.61 17.50 10.33
CA ALA A 339 3.21 17.57 10.71
C ALA A 339 2.44 18.30 9.60
N PRO A 340 1.93 17.58 8.59
CA PRO A 340 1.41 18.19 7.35
C PRO A 340 0.05 18.86 7.50
N GLY A 341 -0.48 19.00 8.72
CA GLY A 341 -1.83 19.54 8.99
C GLY A 341 -2.97 18.59 8.60
N ARG A 342 -2.64 17.41 8.17
CA ARG A 342 -3.52 16.28 7.89
C ARG A 342 -2.91 15.00 8.45
N LYS A 343 -3.67 13.94 8.44
CA LYS A 343 -3.16 12.64 8.90
C LYS A 343 -2.16 12.05 7.89
N PHE A 344 -1.09 11.44 8.40
CA PHE A 344 -0.05 10.80 7.61
C PHE A 344 -0.40 9.33 7.43
N THR A 345 -0.50 8.87 6.18
CA THR A 345 -0.97 7.52 5.85
C THR A 345 0.15 6.61 5.35
N ALA A 346 -0.06 5.30 5.40
CA ALA A 346 0.87 4.32 4.86
C ALA A 346 1.13 4.56 3.36
N GLY A 347 2.40 4.40 2.95
CA GLY A 347 2.85 4.69 1.59
C GLY A 347 3.30 6.13 1.37
N GLU A 348 3.06 7.04 2.31
CA GLU A 348 3.54 8.42 2.19
C GLU A 348 5.03 8.57 2.52
N SER A 349 5.61 9.62 1.98
CA SER A 349 6.99 10.01 2.23
C SER A 349 7.12 11.52 2.35
N PHE A 350 8.16 11.97 3.03
CA PHE A 350 8.59 13.36 3.03
C PHE A 350 10.10 13.47 2.94
N GLU A 351 10.59 14.66 2.61
CA GLU A 351 11.99 14.92 2.40
C GLU A 351 12.51 16.00 3.32
N ILE A 352 13.72 15.79 3.81
CA ILE A 352 14.50 16.77 4.52
C ILE A 352 15.66 17.17 3.61
N VAL A 353 15.72 18.44 3.28
CA VAL A 353 16.76 18.99 2.42
C VAL A 353 17.82 19.65 3.29
N PHE A 354 19.07 19.30 3.05
CA PHE A 354 20.23 19.94 3.64
C PHE A 354 20.78 20.96 2.65
N THR A 355 20.85 22.21 3.06
CA THR A 355 21.34 23.32 2.24
C THR A 355 22.85 23.53 2.33
N GLU A 356 23.52 22.86 3.28
CA GLU A 356 24.97 22.92 3.46
C GLU A 356 25.57 21.52 3.55
N ILE A 357 26.64 21.27 2.79
CA ILE A 357 27.24 19.96 2.53
C ILE A 357 27.84 19.31 3.78
N THR A 358 28.13 20.08 4.83
CA THR A 358 28.89 19.61 6.01
C THR A 358 28.02 18.83 6.99
N ASP A 359 26.74 19.15 7.12
CA ASP A 359 25.93 18.66 8.25
C ASP A 359 25.32 17.27 8.01
N TYR A 360 24.86 16.96 6.79
CA TYR A 360 24.27 15.65 6.54
C TYR A 360 25.28 14.49 6.60
N ARG A 361 26.58 14.74 6.32
CA ARG A 361 27.63 13.74 6.46
C ARG A 361 27.84 13.34 7.92
N ALA A 362 27.57 14.24 8.85
CA ALA A 362 27.64 13.95 10.28
C ALA A 362 26.62 12.93 10.73
N LEU A 363 25.52 12.75 9.98
CA LEU A 363 24.47 11.76 10.25
C LEU A 363 24.80 10.38 9.68
N SER A 364 25.69 10.28 8.68
CA SER A 364 26.04 9.02 7.99
C SER A 364 26.51 7.94 8.96
N GLY A 365 25.89 6.77 8.89
CA GLY A 365 26.20 5.61 9.74
C GLY A 365 25.81 5.75 11.20
N LYS A 366 25.19 6.87 11.62
CA LYS A 366 24.70 7.06 12.98
C LYS A 366 23.24 6.68 13.12
N THR A 367 22.84 6.38 14.35
CA THR A 367 21.46 6.04 14.67
C THR A 367 20.62 7.30 14.84
N VAL A 368 19.51 7.34 14.12
CA VAL A 368 18.46 8.36 14.18
C VAL A 368 17.22 7.74 14.80
N SER A 369 16.55 8.45 15.71
CA SER A 369 15.28 7.99 16.28
C SER A 369 14.11 8.59 15.51
N VAL A 370 13.26 7.75 14.98
CA VAL A 370 11.99 8.11 14.36
C VAL A 370 10.88 7.96 15.39
N ILE A 371 10.19 9.06 15.69
CA ILE A 371 9.12 9.12 16.69
C ILE A 371 7.81 9.36 15.96
N PHE A 372 6.91 8.40 16.05
CA PHE A 372 5.53 8.53 15.55
C PHE A 372 4.63 8.98 16.68
N ASP A 373 3.81 9.97 16.41
CA ASP A 373 2.80 10.46 17.34
C ASP A 373 1.41 10.28 16.76
N THR A 374 0.56 9.55 17.48
CA THR A 374 -0.84 9.30 17.16
C THR A 374 -1.72 9.83 18.28
N ASP A 375 -3.03 9.62 18.26
CA ASP A 375 -3.90 10.05 19.35
C ASP A 375 -3.67 9.28 20.65
N HIS A 376 -3.39 7.97 20.55
CA HIS A 376 -3.27 7.10 21.72
C HIS A 376 -1.85 6.59 21.97
N VAL A 377 -0.92 6.70 21.02
CA VAL A 377 0.41 6.09 21.13
C VAL A 377 1.50 7.08 20.72
N THR A 378 2.64 7.00 21.40
CA THR A 378 3.92 7.52 20.90
C THR A 378 4.87 6.32 20.73
N TYR A 379 5.34 6.09 19.52
CA TYR A 379 6.23 4.98 19.20
C TYR A 379 7.56 5.48 18.67
N THR A 380 8.65 4.95 19.18
CA THR A 380 10.00 5.30 18.73
C THR A 380 10.69 4.12 18.09
N LYS A 381 11.25 4.35 16.91
CA LYS A 381 12.06 3.38 16.17
C LYS A 381 13.42 3.98 15.86
N ASP A 382 14.47 3.27 16.27
CA ASP A 382 15.82 3.64 15.91
C ASP A 382 16.20 3.02 14.56
N ILE A 383 16.81 3.84 13.68
CA ILE A 383 17.32 3.44 12.37
C ILE A 383 18.72 3.98 12.15
N VAL A 384 19.54 3.20 11.46
CA VAL A 384 20.89 3.63 11.07
C VAL A 384 20.81 4.39 9.75
N MET A 385 21.32 5.61 9.72
CA MET A 385 21.39 6.41 8.51
C MET A 385 22.35 5.75 7.50
N PRO A 386 21.96 5.64 6.22
CA PRO A 386 22.87 5.19 5.18
C PRO A 386 24.06 6.16 5.04
N LEU A 387 25.10 5.71 4.36
CA LEU A 387 26.20 6.59 4.01
C LEU A 387 25.70 7.65 3.00
N MET A 388 25.90 8.91 3.34
CA MET A 388 25.47 10.03 2.52
C MET A 388 26.68 10.68 1.84
N THR A 389 26.59 10.82 0.53
CA THR A 389 27.57 11.55 -0.29
C THR A 389 26.92 12.78 -0.92
N SER A 390 27.73 13.75 -1.36
CA SER A 390 27.22 14.91 -2.09
C SER A 390 26.42 14.46 -3.32
N GLY A 391 25.25 15.02 -3.51
CA GLY A 391 24.35 14.66 -4.61
C GLY A 391 23.55 13.36 -4.37
N SER A 392 23.65 12.72 -3.19
CA SER A 392 22.91 11.49 -2.93
C SER A 392 21.59 11.75 -2.20
N LEU A 393 20.57 11.00 -2.58
CA LEU A 393 19.36 10.82 -1.82
C LEU A 393 19.56 9.67 -0.84
N ALA A 394 19.49 9.96 0.46
CA ALA A 394 19.46 8.94 1.49
C ALA A 394 18.02 8.55 1.79
N GLU A 395 17.68 7.30 1.58
CA GLU A 395 16.36 6.78 1.92
C GLU A 395 16.39 6.09 3.27
N ILE A 396 15.49 6.48 4.14
CA ILE A 396 15.23 5.84 5.42
C ILE A 396 13.75 5.47 5.52
N SER A 397 13.48 4.36 6.18
CA SER A 397 12.12 3.83 6.24
C SER A 397 11.83 3.27 7.63
N ALA A 398 10.68 3.61 8.16
CA ALA A 398 10.15 3.00 9.37
C ALA A 398 8.63 2.89 9.27
N GLY A 399 8.10 1.70 9.58
CA GLY A 399 6.67 1.46 9.71
C GLY A 399 6.23 1.52 11.17
N LEU A 400 4.95 1.77 11.39
CA LEU A 400 4.33 1.73 12.71
C LEU A 400 3.73 0.34 12.93
N PRO A 401 4.31 -0.48 13.85
CA PRO A 401 3.89 -1.87 14.04
C PRO A 401 2.54 -1.97 14.75
N TYR A 402 2.04 -3.19 14.91
CA TYR A 402 0.98 -3.47 15.87
C TYR A 402 1.41 -3.09 17.29
N LEU A 403 0.45 -2.82 18.18
CA LEU A 403 0.74 -2.64 19.62
C LEU A 403 1.43 -3.87 20.23
N LEU A 404 1.09 -5.03 19.71
CA LEU A 404 1.72 -6.32 19.95
C LEU A 404 1.55 -7.17 18.68
N GLU A 405 2.60 -7.85 18.27
CA GLU A 405 2.56 -8.87 17.22
C GLU A 405 3.44 -10.04 17.62
N GLU A 406 2.89 -11.26 17.55
CA GLU A 406 3.60 -12.49 17.87
C GLU A 406 3.04 -13.66 17.07
N ASP A 407 3.90 -14.31 16.30
CA ASP A 407 3.58 -15.48 15.48
C ASP A 407 4.18 -16.78 16.05
N PHE A 408 4.81 -16.70 17.19
CA PHE A 408 5.48 -17.81 17.89
C PHE A 408 6.48 -18.60 17.04
N SER A 409 6.92 -18.07 15.90
CA SER A 409 7.85 -18.74 14.97
C SER A 409 9.23 -19.00 15.58
N THR A 410 9.62 -18.22 16.57
CA THR A 410 10.92 -18.32 17.27
C THR A 410 10.85 -19.10 18.59
N VAL A 411 9.67 -19.56 18.99
CA VAL A 411 9.49 -20.24 20.27
C VAL A 411 10.11 -21.64 20.25
N GLU A 412 10.81 -22.01 21.31
CA GLU A 412 11.33 -23.36 21.49
C GLU A 412 10.26 -24.29 22.06
N THR A 413 10.34 -25.58 21.74
CA THR A 413 9.44 -26.57 22.29
C THR A 413 9.66 -26.74 23.80
N PHE A 414 8.59 -26.61 24.57
CA PHE A 414 8.55 -27.02 25.95
C PHE A 414 7.20 -27.61 26.31
N SER A 415 7.18 -28.50 27.28
CA SER A 415 5.95 -29.15 27.78
C SER A 415 5.61 -28.64 29.16
N SER A 416 4.38 -28.23 29.35
CA SER A 416 3.87 -27.86 30.67
C SER A 416 3.55 -29.05 31.57
N HIS A 417 3.89 -30.29 31.15
CA HIS A 417 3.39 -31.51 31.84
C HIS A 417 4.01 -31.77 33.20
N ASP A 418 5.19 -31.21 33.50
CA ASP A 418 5.96 -31.74 34.62
C ASP A 418 5.97 -30.86 35.88
N ASN A 419 5.43 -29.62 35.86
CA ASN A 419 5.45 -28.78 37.06
C ASN A 419 4.20 -27.89 37.18
N TYR A 420 3.34 -28.30 38.08
CA TYR A 420 2.07 -27.63 38.36
C TYR A 420 2.14 -26.58 39.47
N THR A 421 3.29 -26.34 40.07
CA THR A 421 3.42 -25.52 41.28
C THR A 421 4.10 -24.20 41.08
N GLY A 422 4.61 -23.90 39.90
CA GLY A 422 5.28 -22.65 39.59
C GLY A 422 4.76 -22.00 38.30
N GLY A 423 4.50 -20.71 38.32
CA GLY A 423 4.36 -19.96 37.08
C GLY A 423 5.65 -20.03 36.26
N LEU A 424 5.62 -19.64 35.00
CA LEU A 424 6.80 -19.55 34.09
C LEU A 424 7.99 -18.77 34.66
N ASN A 425 7.82 -18.12 35.81
CA ASN A 425 8.84 -17.36 36.54
C ASN A 425 9.33 -18.01 37.83
N SER A 426 8.89 -19.21 38.20
CA SER A 426 9.42 -19.91 39.35
C SER A 426 10.68 -20.69 38.96
N GLY A 427 11.80 -20.48 39.59
CA GLY A 427 13.16 -20.97 39.33
C GLY A 427 13.41 -22.40 38.84
N ASP A 428 12.38 -23.09 38.43
CA ASP A 428 12.39 -24.38 37.74
C ASP A 428 12.54 -24.25 36.23
N ARG A 429 12.64 -25.34 35.46
CA ARG A 429 12.85 -25.38 34.02
C ARG A 429 11.90 -24.51 33.22
N ASP A 430 10.75 -24.19 33.79
CA ASP A 430 9.71 -23.35 33.21
C ASP A 430 9.88 -21.86 33.49
N SER A 431 10.90 -21.49 34.26
CA SER A 431 11.26 -20.07 34.56
C SER A 431 11.99 -19.37 33.42
N LYS A 432 12.38 -20.08 32.40
CA LYS A 432 12.82 -19.43 31.17
C LYS A 432 11.56 -18.93 30.45
N SER A 433 11.38 -17.62 30.47
CA SER A 433 10.44 -16.99 29.55
C SER A 433 10.61 -17.65 28.18
N PHE A 434 9.64 -18.43 27.75
CA PHE A 434 9.69 -19.13 26.47
C PHE A 434 9.78 -18.14 25.30
N LEU A 435 9.39 -16.92 25.58
CA LEU A 435 9.47 -15.81 24.67
C LEU A 435 9.62 -14.52 25.51
N ASN A 436 10.43 -13.60 25.02
CA ASN A 436 10.76 -12.38 25.75
C ASN A 436 9.48 -11.60 26.13
N GLY A 437 9.31 -11.38 27.42
CA GLY A 437 8.19 -10.64 27.97
C GLY A 437 6.87 -11.40 28.16
N TRP A 438 6.71 -12.60 27.59
CA TRP A 438 5.54 -13.46 27.83
C TRP A 438 5.70 -14.25 29.12
N SER A 439 4.58 -14.55 29.75
CA SER A 439 4.54 -15.30 30.99
C SER A 439 3.25 -16.13 31.11
N GLY A 440 3.23 -17.11 31.98
CA GLY A 440 2.02 -17.89 32.23
C GLY A 440 2.25 -19.07 33.18
N GLY A 441 1.17 -19.68 33.60
CA GLY A 441 1.13 -20.92 34.32
C GLY A 441 0.31 -21.96 33.57
N ARG A 442 0.86 -23.18 33.43
CA ARG A 442 0.29 -24.28 32.65
C ARG A 442 0.22 -23.96 31.15
N VAL A 443 1.27 -23.34 30.65
CA VAL A 443 1.46 -23.04 29.24
C VAL A 443 2.51 -23.99 28.69
N GLY A 444 2.41 -24.35 27.42
CA GLY A 444 3.40 -25.11 26.66
C GLY A 444 3.58 -24.51 25.29
N ALA A 445 4.64 -24.88 24.59
CA ALA A 445 4.89 -24.43 23.23
C ALA A 445 5.41 -25.55 22.33
N SER A 446 5.13 -25.44 21.04
CA SER A 446 5.69 -26.30 20.00
C SER A 446 6.54 -25.45 19.08
N ALA A 447 7.80 -25.88 18.88
CA ALA A 447 8.80 -25.10 18.14
C ALA A 447 8.28 -24.57 16.82
N GLY A 448 8.29 -23.24 16.67
CA GLY A 448 7.90 -22.55 15.46
C GLY A 448 6.46 -22.74 15.01
N LEU A 449 5.55 -23.19 15.90
CA LEU A 449 4.16 -23.48 15.52
C LEU A 449 3.14 -22.66 16.31
N CYS A 450 3.04 -22.88 17.63
CA CYS A 450 2.05 -22.20 18.47
C CYS A 450 2.34 -22.41 19.95
N VAL A 451 1.66 -21.65 20.78
CA VAL A 451 1.59 -21.90 22.23
C VAL A 451 0.26 -22.55 22.60
N ARG A 452 0.22 -23.23 23.74
CA ARG A 452 -1.02 -23.79 24.27
C ARG A 452 -1.20 -23.50 25.74
N ILE A 453 -2.45 -23.31 26.14
CA ILE A 453 -2.86 -23.18 27.53
C ILE A 453 -3.54 -24.47 27.95
N ALA A 454 -3.03 -25.10 29.02
CA ALA A 454 -3.58 -26.32 29.53
C ALA A 454 -4.84 -26.04 30.39
N CYS A 455 -5.98 -26.40 29.88
CA CYS A 455 -7.23 -26.35 30.58
C CYS A 455 -7.40 -27.67 31.37
N ARG A 456 -6.95 -27.71 32.61
CA ARG A 456 -7.02 -28.92 33.43
C ARG A 456 -8.18 -28.85 34.42
N ARG A 457 -8.82 -29.99 34.61
CA ARG A 457 -9.78 -30.16 35.71
C ARG A 457 -9.08 -30.02 37.04
N GLU A 458 -9.60 -29.15 37.89
CA GLU A 458 -9.17 -29.00 39.26
C GLU A 458 -10.41 -28.92 40.18
N THR A 459 -10.25 -29.47 41.37
CA THR A 459 -11.31 -29.49 42.36
C THR A 459 -11.48 -28.17 43.10
N THR A 460 -10.58 -27.23 42.92
CA THR A 460 -10.59 -25.91 43.56
C THR A 460 -10.47 -24.79 42.54
N ALA A 461 -11.10 -23.66 42.82
CA ALA A 461 -11.14 -22.47 41.94
C ALA A 461 -9.77 -21.81 41.67
N ASP A 462 -8.70 -22.28 42.32
CA ASP A 462 -7.41 -21.61 42.37
C ASP A 462 -6.40 -22.07 41.30
N TYR A 463 -6.77 -23.02 40.46
CA TYR A 463 -5.84 -23.63 39.50
C TYR A 463 -6.16 -23.36 38.03
N ALA A 464 -6.75 -22.23 37.74
CA ALA A 464 -6.96 -21.82 36.36
C ALA A 464 -5.61 -21.58 35.64
N ALA A 465 -5.43 -22.14 34.45
CA ALA A 465 -4.28 -21.83 33.62
C ALA A 465 -4.37 -20.39 33.12
N ARG A 466 -3.21 -19.77 32.95
CA ARG A 466 -3.11 -18.37 32.54
C ARG A 466 -1.91 -18.14 31.65
N MET A 467 -2.08 -17.28 30.66
CA MET A 467 -1.02 -16.75 29.82
C MET A 467 -1.20 -15.24 29.68
N ASP A 468 -0.12 -14.51 29.90
CA ASP A 468 -0.04 -13.06 29.72
C ASP A 468 0.98 -12.74 28.63
N SER A 469 0.61 -11.87 27.70
CA SER A 469 1.50 -11.43 26.61
C SER A 469 2.71 -10.64 27.14
N ALA A 470 3.66 -10.36 26.26
CA ALA A 470 4.55 -9.22 26.44
C ALA A 470 3.73 -7.94 26.62
N PRO A 471 4.25 -6.90 27.29
CA PRO A 471 3.59 -5.61 27.32
C PRO A 471 3.32 -5.08 25.90
N ILE A 472 2.12 -4.56 25.68
CA ILE A 472 1.83 -3.81 24.46
C ILE A 472 2.61 -2.48 24.48
N ILE A 473 2.70 -1.82 23.32
CA ILE A 473 3.18 -0.44 23.25
C ILE A 473 2.32 0.44 24.15
N GLU A 474 2.96 1.28 24.98
CA GLU A 474 2.29 2.07 25.99
C GLU A 474 1.26 3.05 25.41
N LEU A 475 0.06 3.06 25.99
CA LEU A 475 -1.00 3.96 25.62
C LEU A 475 -0.88 5.30 26.38
N LYS A 476 -0.96 6.42 25.68
CA LYS A 476 -1.03 7.78 26.26
C LYS A 476 -2.39 8.10 26.86
N LYS A 477 -3.43 7.49 26.32
CA LYS A 477 -4.84 7.66 26.71
C LYS A 477 -5.53 6.30 26.72
N PRO A 478 -6.60 6.12 27.50
CA PRO A 478 -7.41 4.90 27.40
C PRO A 478 -7.95 4.74 25.98
N ALA A 479 -7.94 3.48 25.50
CA ALA A 479 -8.37 3.15 24.14
C ALA A 479 -9.14 1.83 24.09
N ASP A 480 -9.97 1.69 23.07
CA ASP A 480 -10.50 0.40 22.67
C ASP A 480 -9.47 -0.31 21.81
N LEU A 481 -9.19 -1.57 22.12
CA LEU A 481 -8.24 -2.38 21.39
C LEU A 481 -8.95 -3.48 20.61
N GLU A 482 -8.48 -3.72 19.40
CA GLU A 482 -8.82 -4.92 18.62
C GLU A 482 -7.69 -5.93 18.75
N LEU A 483 -8.03 -7.09 19.27
CA LEU A 483 -7.15 -8.26 19.39
C LEU A 483 -7.57 -9.30 18.35
N VAL A 484 -6.65 -9.67 17.48
CA VAL A 484 -6.83 -10.74 16.50
C VAL A 484 -5.84 -11.85 16.79
N PHE A 485 -6.28 -13.08 16.79
CA PHE A 485 -5.40 -14.24 16.91
C PHE A 485 -6.04 -15.49 16.33
N ASP A 486 -5.21 -16.42 15.93
CA ASP A 486 -5.61 -17.73 15.49
C ASP A 486 -5.67 -18.67 16.70
N TYR A 487 -6.69 -19.54 16.75
CA TYR A 487 -6.83 -20.50 17.82
C TYR A 487 -7.33 -21.85 17.36
N GLY A 488 -7.01 -22.86 18.16
CA GLY A 488 -7.57 -24.20 18.05
C GLY A 488 -7.83 -24.77 19.43
N THR A 489 -8.82 -25.61 19.54
CA THR A 489 -9.10 -26.35 20.77
C THR A 489 -8.87 -27.82 20.55
N ASN A 490 -8.26 -28.51 21.50
CA ASN A 490 -8.09 -29.96 21.48
C ASN A 490 -8.56 -30.55 22.79
N ASN A 491 -9.46 -31.46 22.63
CA ASN A 491 -9.94 -32.32 23.69
C ASN A 491 -9.33 -33.72 23.51
N GLU A 492 -8.37 -34.06 24.31
CA GLU A 492 -7.69 -35.37 24.21
C GLU A 492 -8.58 -36.54 24.62
N TYR A 493 -9.74 -36.26 25.20
CA TYR A 493 -10.68 -37.28 25.67
C TYR A 493 -12.04 -37.06 25.03
N ASN A 494 -12.63 -38.15 24.51
CA ASN A 494 -13.99 -38.16 23.96
C ASN A 494 -15.01 -37.73 25.01
N TYR A 495 -15.47 -36.50 24.95
CA TYR A 495 -16.60 -36.06 25.75
C TYR A 495 -17.89 -36.68 25.21
N SER A 496 -18.75 -37.13 26.08
CA SER A 496 -20.10 -37.51 25.72
C SER A 496 -20.90 -36.27 25.31
N ALA A 497 -21.81 -36.43 24.38
CA ALA A 497 -22.71 -35.33 23.95
C ALA A 497 -23.41 -34.72 25.19
N GLY A 498 -23.22 -33.44 25.41
CA GLY A 498 -23.76 -32.71 26.59
C GLY A 498 -22.73 -32.20 27.59
N ASP A 499 -21.44 -32.56 27.43
CA ASP A 499 -20.39 -32.04 28.29
C ASP A 499 -20.01 -30.62 27.88
N GLN A 500 -20.09 -29.69 28.82
CA GLN A 500 -19.59 -28.34 28.61
C GLN A 500 -18.06 -28.32 28.68
N GLY A 501 -17.40 -27.81 27.66
CA GLY A 501 -15.97 -27.56 27.69
C GLY A 501 -15.60 -26.49 28.69
N GLN A 502 -14.30 -26.34 28.92
CA GLN A 502 -13.80 -25.26 29.75
C GLN A 502 -13.88 -23.92 29.00
N THR A 503 -14.31 -22.89 29.72
CA THR A 503 -14.31 -21.52 29.17
C THR A 503 -12.92 -20.91 29.35
N VAL A 504 -12.37 -20.36 28.26
CA VAL A 504 -11.20 -19.49 28.30
C VAL A 504 -11.68 -18.05 28.13
N GLN A 505 -11.34 -17.20 29.06
CA GLN A 505 -11.63 -15.77 29.03
C GLN A 505 -10.41 -15.01 28.51
N VAL A 506 -10.66 -14.01 27.70
CA VAL A 506 -9.64 -13.09 27.19
C VAL A 506 -9.88 -11.71 27.75
N GLY A 507 -8.82 -11.06 28.18
CA GLY A 507 -8.86 -9.74 28.78
C GLY A 507 -7.48 -9.10 28.84
N TYR A 508 -7.28 -8.21 29.80
CA TYR A 508 -5.99 -7.56 30.01
C TYR A 508 -5.65 -7.39 31.48
N VAL A 509 -4.36 -7.18 31.75
CA VAL A 509 -3.85 -6.80 33.06
C VAL A 509 -2.95 -5.57 32.95
N THR A 510 -2.90 -4.80 34.03
CA THR A 510 -2.13 -3.55 34.12
C THR A 510 -0.88 -3.69 35.01
N THR A 511 -0.42 -4.92 35.24
CA THR A 511 0.77 -5.19 36.03
C THR A 511 1.97 -5.50 35.16
N SER A 512 3.15 -5.01 35.57
CA SER A 512 4.43 -5.39 34.97
C SER A 512 4.91 -6.76 35.46
N ALA A 513 4.43 -7.21 36.61
CA ALA A 513 4.80 -8.51 37.16
C ALA A 513 4.15 -9.66 36.42
N ALA A 514 4.87 -10.73 36.20
CA ALA A 514 4.29 -11.97 35.69
C ALA A 514 3.35 -12.56 36.72
N LEU A 515 2.18 -12.99 36.28
CA LEU A 515 1.16 -13.58 37.12
C LEU A 515 1.22 -15.11 37.03
N SER A 516 1.09 -15.78 38.18
CA SER A 516 1.06 -17.25 38.26
C SER A 516 -0.31 -17.81 37.88
N SER A 517 -0.35 -19.11 37.60
CA SER A 517 -1.62 -19.86 37.53
C SER A 517 -2.44 -19.67 38.81
N GLY A 518 -3.77 -19.62 38.69
CA GLY A 518 -4.66 -19.34 39.80
C GLY A 518 -4.86 -17.86 40.11
N ASN A 519 -4.03 -16.96 39.60
CA ASN A 519 -4.23 -15.55 39.80
C ASN A 519 -5.46 -15.05 39.04
N LYS A 520 -6.36 -14.34 39.73
CA LYS A 520 -7.63 -13.83 39.20
C LYS A 520 -7.57 -12.37 38.77
N GLU A 521 -6.43 -11.72 39.00
CA GLU A 521 -6.23 -10.30 38.64
C GLU A 521 -6.39 -10.06 37.14
N GLY A 522 -6.99 -8.94 36.79
CA GLY A 522 -7.19 -8.49 35.40
C GLY A 522 -8.64 -8.13 35.10
N ASN A 523 -8.84 -7.50 33.98
CA ASN A 523 -10.14 -7.10 33.45
C ASN A 523 -10.58 -8.11 32.36
N PHE A 524 -11.59 -8.91 32.65
CA PHE A 524 -12.10 -9.95 31.77
C PHE A 524 -13.60 -9.80 31.59
N ASP A 525 -14.03 -9.59 30.34
CA ASP A 525 -15.43 -9.60 29.98
C ASP A 525 -15.87 -11.03 29.61
N SER A 526 -17.00 -11.46 30.12
CA SER A 526 -17.58 -12.75 29.79
C SER A 526 -17.98 -12.89 28.34
N ALA A 527 -18.21 -11.75 27.62
CA ALA A 527 -18.46 -11.74 26.18
C ALA A 527 -17.21 -12.15 25.38
N ASN A 528 -16.02 -11.95 25.94
CA ASN A 528 -14.74 -12.31 25.34
C ASN A 528 -14.28 -13.69 25.85
N SER A 529 -15.03 -14.73 25.52
CA SER A 529 -14.75 -16.08 25.98
C SER A 529 -14.95 -17.14 24.90
N PHE A 530 -14.21 -18.25 25.02
CA PHE A 530 -14.24 -19.40 24.12
C PHE A 530 -14.56 -20.67 24.93
N GLN A 531 -15.25 -21.60 24.29
CA GLN A 531 -15.48 -22.93 24.81
C GLN A 531 -14.47 -23.92 24.18
N THR A 532 -13.92 -24.82 25.01
CA THR A 532 -12.95 -25.82 24.56
C THR A 532 -13.56 -27.23 24.42
N ASN A 533 -14.87 -27.31 24.22
CA ASN A 533 -15.59 -28.57 24.14
C ASN A 533 -15.47 -29.31 22.80
N GLU A 534 -14.95 -28.65 21.77
CA GLU A 534 -14.77 -29.24 20.47
C GLU A 534 -13.30 -29.37 20.10
N LYS A 535 -12.93 -30.39 19.34
CA LYS A 535 -11.61 -30.52 18.77
C LYS A 535 -11.56 -29.75 17.46
N THR A 536 -11.00 -28.54 17.49
CA THR A 536 -10.89 -27.67 16.33
C THR A 536 -9.45 -27.40 15.90
N GLY A 537 -8.45 -27.92 16.64
CA GLY A 537 -7.04 -27.67 16.33
C GLY A 537 -6.08 -28.63 17.01
N SER A 538 -4.80 -28.41 16.82
CA SER A 538 -3.70 -29.18 17.39
C SER A 538 -2.43 -28.33 17.44
N TRP A 539 -1.32 -28.91 17.94
CA TRP A 539 0.01 -28.29 17.87
C TRP A 539 0.46 -27.90 16.45
N THR A 540 -0.16 -28.47 15.44
CA THR A 540 0.22 -28.25 14.03
C THR A 540 -0.77 -27.38 13.28
N SER A 541 -1.87 -26.97 13.92
CA SER A 541 -2.89 -26.16 13.27
C SER A 541 -3.74 -25.36 14.27
N THR A 542 -3.98 -24.10 13.94
CA THR A 542 -4.88 -23.16 14.61
C THR A 542 -5.91 -22.66 13.59
N PRO A 543 -6.93 -23.48 13.26
CA PRO A 543 -7.76 -23.26 12.07
C PRO A 543 -8.80 -22.12 12.20
N ASN A 544 -9.02 -21.60 13.41
CA ASN A 544 -10.02 -20.57 13.66
C ASN A 544 -9.33 -19.23 13.88
N ASN A 545 -9.90 -18.17 13.36
CA ASN A 545 -9.51 -16.80 13.64
C ASN A 545 -10.51 -16.17 14.60
N SER A 546 -10.02 -15.43 15.58
CA SER A 546 -10.86 -14.69 16.52
C SER A 546 -10.54 -13.21 16.47
N VAL A 547 -11.57 -12.38 16.53
CA VAL A 547 -11.48 -10.93 16.66
C VAL A 547 -12.23 -10.50 17.92
N ILE A 548 -11.50 -9.92 18.89
CA ILE A 548 -12.01 -9.50 20.19
C ILE A 548 -11.80 -8.00 20.36
N THR A 549 -12.79 -7.33 20.92
CA THR A 549 -12.66 -5.94 21.37
C THR A 549 -12.45 -5.89 22.88
N LEU A 550 -11.34 -5.27 23.31
CA LEU A 550 -11.08 -4.91 24.69
C LEU A 550 -11.40 -3.43 24.87
N THR A 551 -12.44 -3.11 25.63
CA THR A 551 -12.95 -1.75 25.75
C THR A 551 -12.28 -0.99 26.88
N ASN A 552 -12.03 0.32 26.64
CA ASN A 552 -11.52 1.26 27.64
C ASN A 552 -10.24 0.77 28.36
N VAL A 553 -9.31 0.20 27.60
CA VAL A 553 -8.02 -0.26 28.13
C VAL A 553 -7.22 0.94 28.62
N PRO A 554 -6.75 0.97 29.87
CA PRO A 554 -6.14 2.15 30.47
C PRO A 554 -4.71 2.39 29.96
N THR A 555 -4.16 3.54 30.33
CA THR A 555 -2.74 3.89 30.11
C THR A 555 -1.81 3.06 30.99
N GLY A 556 -0.52 3.07 30.65
CA GLY A 556 0.55 2.39 31.38
C GLY A 556 0.86 1.01 30.86
N VAL A 557 1.50 0.18 31.67
CA VAL A 557 1.87 -1.19 31.28
C VAL A 557 0.64 -2.07 31.20
N VAL A 558 0.32 -2.51 29.99
CA VAL A 558 -0.82 -3.41 29.73
C VAL A 558 -0.31 -4.67 29.03
N ARG A 559 -0.87 -5.82 29.42
CA ARG A 559 -0.64 -7.13 28.80
C ARG A 559 -1.97 -7.75 28.46
N ILE A 560 -2.04 -8.40 27.31
CA ILE A 560 -3.20 -9.22 26.96
C ILE A 560 -3.12 -10.52 27.76
N SER A 561 -4.25 -10.98 28.26
CA SER A 561 -4.32 -12.15 29.14
C SER A 561 -5.38 -13.13 28.68
N TRP A 562 -5.00 -14.39 28.66
CA TRP A 562 -5.91 -15.53 28.49
C TRP A 562 -5.91 -16.32 29.79
N ARG A 563 -7.09 -16.59 30.31
CA ARG A 563 -7.22 -17.43 31.50
C ARG A 563 -8.35 -18.45 31.35
N THR A 564 -8.15 -19.62 31.90
CA THR A 564 -9.19 -20.64 31.95
C THR A 564 -10.07 -20.43 33.17
N THR A 565 -11.40 -20.56 33.02
CA THR A 565 -12.29 -20.61 34.18
C THR A 565 -12.18 -21.94 34.86
N PRO A 566 -12.38 -22.02 36.20
CA PRO A 566 -12.43 -23.30 36.90
C PRO A 566 -13.53 -24.19 36.34
N PHE A 567 -13.18 -25.43 36.07
CA PHE A 567 -14.12 -26.43 35.57
C PHE A 567 -14.16 -27.61 36.54
N HIS A 568 -15.32 -27.96 37.05
CA HIS A 568 -15.52 -29.09 37.92
C HIS A 568 -16.44 -30.12 37.28
N ARG A 569 -15.98 -31.37 37.18
CA ARG A 569 -16.79 -32.50 36.75
C ARG A 569 -16.61 -33.68 37.74
N GLU A 570 -17.69 -34.16 38.30
CA GLU A 570 -17.64 -35.35 39.14
C GLU A 570 -17.26 -36.60 38.33
N GLY A 571 -16.38 -37.42 38.87
CA GLY A 571 -16.06 -38.75 38.35
C GLY A 571 -14.89 -38.87 37.37
N PHE A 572 -14.19 -37.79 36.97
CA PHE A 572 -13.05 -37.86 36.06
C PHE A 572 -11.79 -37.23 36.67
N SER A 573 -10.70 -37.97 36.74
CA SER A 573 -9.50 -37.55 37.46
C SER A 573 -8.42 -36.86 36.64
N ASN A 574 -8.40 -36.89 35.30
CA ASN A 574 -7.24 -36.41 34.52
C ASN A 574 -7.58 -35.94 33.10
N THR A 575 -8.67 -35.21 32.89
CA THR A 575 -8.94 -34.65 31.55
C THR A 575 -8.26 -33.32 31.36
N THR A 576 -7.41 -33.20 30.34
CA THR A 576 -6.76 -31.96 29.96
C THR A 576 -7.33 -31.53 28.61
N CYS A 577 -7.87 -30.31 28.55
CA CYS A 577 -8.20 -29.63 27.30
C CYS A 577 -7.10 -28.63 27.01
N TRP A 578 -6.94 -28.31 25.75
CA TRP A 578 -5.93 -27.36 25.30
C TRP A 578 -6.57 -26.27 24.45
N LEU A 579 -6.18 -25.03 24.71
CA LEU A 579 -6.34 -23.93 23.76
C LEU A 579 -4.98 -23.66 23.11
N TYR A 580 -4.89 -23.80 21.82
CA TYR A 580 -3.74 -23.42 21.01
C TYR A 580 -3.94 -22.00 20.52
N ILE A 581 -2.88 -21.18 20.54
CA ILE A 581 -2.91 -19.78 20.17
C ILE A 581 -1.71 -19.50 19.24
N ASP A 582 -1.97 -18.74 18.19
CA ASP A 582 -0.99 -18.32 17.21
C ASP A 582 -1.36 -16.95 16.60
N ASN A 583 -0.42 -16.32 15.89
CA ASN A 583 -0.64 -15.10 15.09
C ASN A 583 -1.37 -13.98 15.86
N VAL A 584 -0.92 -13.70 17.09
CA VAL A 584 -1.50 -12.69 17.96
C VAL A 584 -1.15 -11.29 17.45
N LYS A 585 -2.17 -10.45 17.21
CA LYS A 585 -2.03 -9.05 16.79
C LYS A 585 -2.95 -8.16 17.59
N VAL A 586 -2.42 -7.04 18.08
CA VAL A 586 -3.18 -6.04 18.83
C VAL A 586 -3.02 -4.68 18.19
N ARG A 587 -4.11 -3.99 17.96
CA ARG A 587 -4.12 -2.62 17.43
C ARG A 587 -5.19 -1.78 18.11
N ILE A 588 -5.11 -0.46 17.95
CA ILE A 588 -6.20 0.44 18.31
C ILE A 588 -7.41 0.09 17.42
N LYS A 589 -8.57 -0.01 18.03
CA LYS A 589 -9.83 -0.20 17.29
C LYS A 589 -10.23 1.14 16.68
N SER A 590 -10.23 1.21 15.35
CA SER A 590 -10.77 2.38 14.64
C SER A 590 -12.29 2.47 14.87
N ASN A 591 -12.77 3.67 15.18
CA ASN A 591 -14.20 3.95 15.35
C ASN A 591 -14.92 3.98 14.00
#